data_303de77ee4e202afb0af4f11cae87384
#
_entry.id   303de77ee4e202afb0af4f11cae87384
#
_cell.length_a   1.000
_cell.length_b   1.000
_cell.length_c   1.000
_cell.angle_alpha   90.00
_cell.angle_beta   90.00
_cell.angle_gamma   90.00
#
_symmetry.space_group_name_H-M   'P 1'
#
loop_
_entity.id
_entity.type
_entity.pdbx_description
1 polymer ?
#
loop_
_entity_poly.entity_id
_entity_poly.type
_entity_poly.pdbx_seq_one_letter_code
_entity_poly.pdbx_strand_id
1 'polypeptide(L)'
;TLFRSRDGQYRGLDHNIHQAEGFTNYTVFSLWDTYRALHPLFNLLQPQRNADMVASMLKHSEQSVHGLLPVWSHNANENWCMIGYHGVSVLSDAYAKDIVRHCEEARRSNPDEKAMLNAMQRSSTCPYYVNLDDYQRLGYVPFDRNSGCVSITLEYAYDDWAIYQTALKAGNNAMAETYKKRASNWRNTFDTQLGFARPKMSDGTWKEPFSLFDTEGEGFVEGNSWVYSFYVPHDVKGLIEAMGGDARFIHNLDTLFIMHLPAEFFENTEDVTEEGLMGCYNHGNEPAHHIAYLYNWTSEPYKTQY
;
A
#
# COMPACT_ATOMS: atom_id res chain seq x y z
N THR A 1 -5.95 -15.75 -6.67
CA THR A 1 -6.68 -16.12 -7.90
C THR A 1 -7.96 -15.32 -7.98
N LEU A 2 -8.08 -14.48 -9.01
CA LEU A 2 -9.29 -13.68 -9.24
C LEU A 2 -10.38 -14.54 -9.86
N PHE A 3 -11.57 -14.51 -9.28
CA PHE A 3 -12.76 -15.16 -9.83
C PHE A 3 -13.61 -14.15 -10.59
N ARG A 4 -14.27 -14.59 -11.65
CA ARG A 4 -15.21 -13.78 -12.42
C ARG A 4 -16.58 -14.44 -12.49
N SER A 5 -17.64 -13.65 -12.60
CA SER A 5 -18.97 -14.17 -12.94
C SER A 5 -18.99 -14.71 -14.39
N ARG A 6 -19.79 -15.75 -14.65
CA ARG A 6 -19.91 -16.36 -16.00
C ARG A 6 -21.07 -15.77 -16.79
N ASP A 7 -22.18 -15.50 -16.11
CA ASP A 7 -23.45 -15.02 -16.66
C ASP A 7 -23.73 -13.55 -16.32
N GLY A 8 -22.74 -12.85 -15.74
CA GLY A 8 -22.86 -11.50 -15.28
C GLY A 8 -23.55 -11.35 -13.91
N GLN A 9 -24.08 -12.42 -13.32
CA GLN A 9 -24.64 -12.37 -11.97
C GLN A 9 -23.52 -12.53 -10.93
N TYR A 10 -23.61 -11.75 -9.85
CA TYR A 10 -22.70 -11.84 -8.71
C TYR A 10 -23.40 -11.46 -7.41
N ARG A 11 -22.91 -11.96 -6.30
CA ARG A 11 -23.36 -11.53 -4.97
C ARG A 11 -22.52 -10.34 -4.52
N GLY A 12 -23.19 -9.23 -4.21
CA GLY A 12 -22.55 -8.04 -3.64
C GLY A 12 -22.26 -8.17 -2.15
N LEU A 13 -21.55 -7.20 -1.57
CA LEU A 13 -21.30 -7.11 -0.12
C LEU A 13 -22.54 -6.83 0.70
N ASP A 14 -23.61 -6.35 0.08
CA ASP A 14 -24.95 -6.25 0.63
C ASP A 14 -25.69 -7.59 0.66
N HIS A 15 -25.03 -8.68 0.25
CA HIS A 15 -25.56 -10.04 0.10
C HIS A 15 -26.67 -10.21 -0.93
N ASN A 16 -27.02 -9.18 -1.70
CA ASN A 16 -27.98 -9.27 -2.80
C ASN A 16 -27.30 -9.82 -4.07
N ILE A 17 -28.13 -10.36 -4.97
CA ILE A 17 -27.69 -10.75 -6.31
C ILE A 17 -27.83 -9.55 -7.22
N HIS A 18 -26.74 -9.18 -7.87
CA HIS A 18 -26.65 -8.09 -8.83
C HIS A 18 -26.33 -8.61 -10.22
N GLN A 19 -26.62 -7.79 -11.22
CA GLN A 19 -26.23 -8.02 -12.61
C GLN A 19 -25.15 -7.01 -12.99
N ALA A 20 -24.00 -7.48 -13.44
CA ALA A 20 -22.94 -6.64 -13.99
C ALA A 20 -23.37 -6.14 -15.39
N GLU A 21 -23.53 -4.83 -15.51
CA GLU A 21 -23.89 -4.18 -16.77
C GLU A 21 -22.70 -3.39 -17.31
N GLY A 22 -22.22 -3.75 -18.50
CA GLY A 22 -21.13 -3.06 -19.17
C GLY A 22 -19.71 -3.44 -18.68
N PHE A 23 -19.56 -4.33 -17.72
CA PHE A 23 -18.28 -4.84 -17.23
C PHE A 23 -18.39 -6.32 -16.83
N THR A 24 -17.24 -6.99 -16.70
CA THR A 24 -17.16 -8.31 -16.09
C THR A 24 -16.86 -8.14 -14.61
N ASN A 25 -17.72 -8.68 -13.72
CA ASN A 25 -17.45 -8.62 -12.30
C ASN A 25 -16.34 -9.60 -11.91
N TYR A 26 -15.37 -9.07 -11.16
CA TYR A 26 -14.28 -9.81 -10.53
C TYR A 26 -14.39 -9.74 -9.01
N THR A 27 -13.90 -10.76 -8.34
CA THR A 27 -13.88 -10.85 -6.88
C THR A 27 -12.62 -11.57 -6.40
N VAL A 28 -12.46 -11.71 -5.07
CA VAL A 28 -11.27 -12.25 -4.41
C VAL A 28 -10.07 -11.34 -4.67
N PHE A 29 -10.21 -10.08 -4.26
CA PHE A 29 -9.13 -9.11 -4.31
C PHE A 29 -8.26 -9.25 -3.07
N SER A 30 -6.95 -9.40 -3.27
CA SER A 30 -5.89 -9.34 -2.26
C SER A 30 -5.02 -8.12 -2.58
N LEU A 31 -5.48 -6.94 -2.18
CA LEU A 31 -4.93 -5.70 -2.75
C LEU A 31 -3.58 -5.32 -2.17
N TRP A 32 -3.27 -5.77 -0.94
CA TRP A 32 -1.94 -5.60 -0.37
C TRP A 32 -0.83 -6.22 -1.24
N ASP A 33 -1.13 -7.37 -1.88
CA ASP A 33 -0.22 -8.05 -2.80
C ASP A 33 -0.23 -7.40 -4.19
N THR A 34 -1.43 -7.23 -4.77
CA THR A 34 -1.60 -7.05 -6.21
C THR A 34 -1.42 -5.62 -6.69
N TYR A 35 -1.54 -4.61 -5.80
CA TYR A 35 -1.34 -3.22 -6.18
C TYR A 35 0.11 -2.93 -6.61
N ARG A 36 1.08 -3.70 -6.06
CA ARG A 36 2.52 -3.46 -6.20
C ARG A 36 3.01 -3.65 -7.65
N ALA A 37 2.55 -4.71 -8.30
CA ALA A 37 2.99 -5.04 -9.64
C ALA A 37 1.89 -5.56 -10.57
N LEU A 38 0.95 -6.39 -10.09
CA LEU A 38 -0.02 -7.08 -10.94
C LEU A 38 -0.98 -6.11 -11.64
N HIS A 39 -1.63 -5.20 -10.91
CA HIS A 39 -2.52 -4.20 -11.50
C HIS A 39 -1.79 -3.21 -12.42
N PRO A 40 -0.60 -2.67 -12.06
CA PRO A 40 0.23 -1.90 -12.98
C PRO A 40 0.58 -2.65 -14.26
N LEU A 41 0.92 -3.95 -14.17
CA LEU A 41 1.19 -4.79 -15.33
C LEU A 41 -0.08 -4.99 -16.19
N PHE A 42 -1.24 -5.18 -15.57
CA PHE A 42 -2.50 -5.30 -16.30
C PHE A 42 -2.88 -4.02 -17.02
N ASN A 43 -2.55 -2.85 -16.50
CA ASN A 43 -2.73 -1.59 -17.21
C ASN A 43 -1.95 -1.53 -18.53
N LEU A 44 -0.83 -2.24 -18.62
CA LEU A 44 -0.01 -2.33 -19.85
C LEU A 44 -0.47 -3.47 -20.77
N LEU A 45 -0.69 -4.67 -20.21
CA LEU A 45 -0.90 -5.89 -21.00
C LEU A 45 -2.38 -6.24 -21.20
N GLN A 46 -3.25 -5.89 -20.27
CA GLN A 46 -4.67 -6.23 -20.26
C GLN A 46 -5.54 -5.09 -19.72
N PRO A 47 -5.46 -3.90 -20.34
CA PRO A 47 -6.13 -2.69 -19.82
C PRO A 47 -7.62 -2.88 -19.64
N GLN A 48 -8.28 -3.57 -20.58
CA GLN A 48 -9.72 -3.85 -20.51
C GLN A 48 -10.10 -4.70 -19.28
N ARG A 49 -9.29 -5.72 -18.97
CA ARG A 49 -9.52 -6.55 -17.78
C ARG A 49 -9.33 -5.75 -16.51
N ASN A 50 -8.30 -4.90 -16.44
CA ASN A 50 -8.08 -4.07 -15.26
C ASN A 50 -9.18 -3.02 -15.09
N ALA A 51 -9.72 -2.48 -16.17
CA ALA A 51 -10.89 -1.60 -16.12
C ALA A 51 -12.12 -2.31 -15.53
N ASP A 52 -12.38 -3.54 -15.91
CA ASP A 52 -13.46 -4.35 -15.35
C ASP A 52 -13.23 -4.64 -13.84
N MET A 53 -11.97 -4.84 -13.41
CA MET A 53 -11.62 -4.98 -12.01
C MET A 53 -11.84 -3.67 -11.23
N VAL A 54 -11.45 -2.54 -11.78
CA VAL A 54 -11.72 -1.20 -11.18
C VAL A 54 -13.22 -0.96 -11.03
N ALA A 55 -14.00 -1.27 -12.07
CA ALA A 55 -15.46 -1.18 -12.00
C ALA A 55 -16.04 -2.09 -10.90
N SER A 56 -15.51 -3.30 -10.76
CA SER A 56 -15.89 -4.23 -9.69
C SER A 56 -15.56 -3.68 -8.29
N MET A 57 -14.40 -3.05 -8.11
CA MET A 57 -14.01 -2.41 -6.84
C MET A 57 -14.93 -1.24 -6.47
N LEU A 58 -15.35 -0.45 -7.45
CA LEU A 58 -16.30 0.65 -7.22
C LEU A 58 -17.69 0.12 -6.86
N LYS A 59 -18.14 -0.94 -7.53
CA LYS A 59 -19.41 -1.62 -7.16
C LYS A 59 -19.33 -2.25 -5.77
N HIS A 60 -18.18 -2.81 -5.41
CA HIS A 60 -17.91 -3.27 -4.06
C HIS A 60 -18.11 -2.15 -3.02
N SER A 61 -17.51 -0.98 -3.30
CA SER A 61 -17.69 0.19 -2.43
C SER A 61 -19.16 0.62 -2.33
N GLU A 62 -19.89 0.70 -3.44
CA GLU A 62 -21.30 1.07 -3.47
C GLU A 62 -22.19 0.11 -2.65
N GLN A 63 -21.83 -1.17 -2.61
CA GLN A 63 -22.59 -2.26 -1.98
C GLN A 63 -22.12 -2.55 -0.54
N SER A 64 -20.99 -2.00 -0.11
CA SER A 64 -20.50 -2.20 1.26
C SER A 64 -21.16 -1.26 2.24
N VAL A 65 -21.34 -1.72 3.49
CA VAL A 65 -22.01 -0.97 4.57
C VAL A 65 -21.39 0.42 4.82
N HIS A 66 -20.06 0.51 4.71
CA HIS A 66 -19.33 1.75 4.96
C HIS A 66 -18.91 2.48 3.69
N GLY A 67 -19.23 1.93 2.51
CA GLY A 67 -18.84 2.50 1.22
C GLY A 67 -17.34 2.45 0.94
N LEU A 68 -16.64 1.43 1.46
CA LEU A 68 -15.21 1.26 1.34
C LEU A 68 -14.84 0.49 0.08
N LEU A 69 -13.71 0.85 -0.51
CA LEU A 69 -13.05 0.02 -1.51
C LEU A 69 -12.61 -1.31 -0.87
N PRO A 70 -12.46 -2.39 -1.66
CA PRO A 70 -12.02 -3.66 -1.11
C PRO A 70 -10.60 -3.56 -0.54
N VAL A 71 -10.34 -4.32 0.51
CA VAL A 71 -9.02 -4.60 1.08
C VAL A 71 -8.63 -6.04 0.72
N TRP A 72 -9.43 -6.99 1.18
CA TRP A 72 -9.28 -8.42 0.89
C TRP A 72 -10.65 -9.09 0.82
N SER A 73 -11.38 -8.81 -0.24
CA SER A 73 -12.74 -9.31 -0.38
C SER A 73 -12.77 -10.77 -0.81
N HIS A 74 -13.58 -11.57 -0.12
CA HIS A 74 -13.74 -12.99 -0.39
C HIS A 74 -15.17 -13.43 -0.12
N ASN A 75 -15.79 -14.17 -1.06
CA ASN A 75 -17.11 -14.75 -0.91
C ASN A 75 -18.20 -13.75 -0.45
N ALA A 76 -18.26 -12.59 -1.11
CA ALA A 76 -19.17 -11.48 -0.79
C ALA A 76 -19.05 -10.94 0.65
N ASN A 77 -17.87 -11.07 1.24
CA ASN A 77 -17.50 -10.46 2.51
C ASN A 77 -16.14 -9.80 2.41
N GLU A 78 -15.92 -8.79 3.23
CA GLU A 78 -14.59 -8.21 3.42
C GLU A 78 -13.92 -8.90 4.61
N ASN A 79 -12.69 -9.39 4.42
CA ASN A 79 -11.94 -10.10 5.46
C ASN A 79 -11.03 -9.20 6.27
N TRP A 80 -10.76 -8.00 5.79
CA TRP A 80 -9.83 -7.04 6.42
C TRP A 80 -8.43 -7.62 6.64
N CYS A 81 -8.05 -8.62 5.84
CA CYS A 81 -6.72 -9.21 5.89
C CYS A 81 -5.70 -8.22 5.37
N MET A 82 -4.54 -8.17 6.03
CA MET A 82 -3.46 -7.23 5.75
C MET A 82 -3.79 -5.76 6.02
N ILE A 83 -2.88 -4.88 5.71
CA ILE A 83 -2.89 -3.46 6.03
C ILE A 83 -3.04 -2.60 4.77
N GLY A 84 -3.22 -1.30 4.94
CA GLY A 84 -3.41 -0.38 3.82
C GLY A 84 -4.84 -0.38 3.26
N TYR A 85 -5.18 0.63 2.48
CA TYR A 85 -6.42 0.70 1.70
C TYR A 85 -6.11 0.77 0.20
N HIS A 86 -5.26 -0.14 -0.26
CA HIS A 86 -4.60 -0.13 -1.57
C HIS A 86 -5.52 -0.19 -2.79
N GLY A 87 -6.83 -0.39 -2.60
CA GLY A 87 -7.82 -0.13 -3.64
C GLY A 87 -7.68 1.26 -4.25
N VAL A 88 -7.29 2.26 -3.43
CA VAL A 88 -7.05 3.63 -3.92
C VAL A 88 -5.87 3.71 -4.88
N SER A 89 -4.81 2.94 -4.62
CA SER A 89 -3.62 2.87 -5.49
C SER A 89 -3.95 2.28 -6.86
N VAL A 90 -4.71 1.18 -6.88
CA VAL A 90 -5.16 0.53 -8.13
C VAL A 90 -6.03 1.48 -8.97
N LEU A 91 -7.00 2.14 -8.34
CA LEU A 91 -7.87 3.10 -9.01
C LEU A 91 -7.06 4.31 -9.52
N SER A 92 -6.14 4.83 -8.71
CA SER A 92 -5.28 5.96 -9.05
C SER A 92 -4.42 5.67 -10.28
N ASP A 93 -3.76 4.52 -10.33
CA ASP A 93 -2.90 4.12 -11.44
C ASP A 93 -3.71 3.93 -12.74
N ALA A 94 -4.85 3.26 -12.66
CA ALA A 94 -5.76 3.10 -13.80
C ALA A 94 -6.30 4.45 -14.30
N TYR A 95 -6.67 5.35 -13.40
CA TYR A 95 -7.15 6.68 -13.75
C TYR A 95 -6.02 7.55 -14.33
N ALA A 96 -4.81 7.50 -13.76
CA ALA A 96 -3.65 8.24 -14.26
C ALA A 96 -3.30 7.88 -15.71
N LYS A 97 -3.47 6.60 -16.07
CA LYS A 97 -3.20 6.04 -17.41
C LYS A 97 -4.40 6.09 -18.36
N ASP A 98 -5.48 6.74 -17.97
CA ASP A 98 -6.74 6.85 -18.75
C ASP A 98 -7.38 5.47 -19.09
N ILE A 99 -7.00 4.41 -18.40
CA ILE A 99 -7.55 3.06 -18.60
C ILE A 99 -9.06 3.05 -18.40
N VAL A 100 -9.53 3.82 -17.42
CA VAL A 100 -10.95 3.97 -17.11
C VAL A 100 -11.70 4.68 -18.25
N ARG A 101 -11.08 5.68 -18.91
CA ARG A 101 -11.68 6.45 -20.02
C ARG A 101 -11.76 5.65 -21.32
N HIS A 102 -10.77 4.85 -21.64
CA HIS A 102 -10.79 4.02 -22.85
C HIS A 102 -11.93 2.99 -22.87
N CYS A 103 -12.47 2.65 -21.71
CA CYS A 103 -13.64 1.80 -21.60
C CYS A 103 -14.94 2.52 -21.93
N GLU A 104 -14.97 3.87 -21.91
CA GLU A 104 -16.16 4.68 -22.24
C GLU A 104 -16.57 4.62 -23.70
N GLU A 105 -15.62 4.67 -24.61
CA GLU A 105 -15.93 4.60 -26.05
C GLU A 105 -16.51 3.25 -26.45
N ALA A 106 -16.17 2.19 -25.73
CA ALA A 106 -16.64 0.85 -25.98
C ALA A 106 -17.85 0.42 -25.13
N ARG A 107 -18.03 1.01 -23.94
CA ARG A 107 -19.07 0.62 -22.97
C ARG A 107 -19.49 1.84 -22.17
N ARG A 108 -20.72 2.24 -22.18
CA ARG A 108 -21.32 3.42 -21.51
C ARG A 108 -21.23 3.43 -19.96
N SER A 109 -20.26 2.79 -19.34
CA SER A 109 -20.07 2.75 -17.89
C SER A 109 -18.72 3.34 -17.47
N ASN A 110 -18.65 4.69 -17.52
CA ASN A 110 -17.57 5.39 -16.84
C ASN A 110 -17.86 5.41 -15.35
N PRO A 111 -16.95 4.98 -14.47
CA PRO A 111 -17.08 5.36 -13.07
C PRO A 111 -17.09 6.89 -13.00
N ASP A 112 -18.16 7.44 -12.44
CA ASP A 112 -18.24 8.86 -12.15
C ASP A 112 -17.00 9.24 -11.34
N GLU A 113 -16.16 10.13 -11.85
CA GLU A 113 -14.94 10.63 -11.19
C GLU A 113 -15.24 11.07 -9.76
N LYS A 114 -16.40 11.65 -9.52
CA LYS A 114 -16.88 12.02 -8.21
C LYS A 114 -17.15 10.79 -7.33
N ALA A 115 -17.74 9.74 -7.88
CA ALA A 115 -17.98 8.49 -7.16
C ALA A 115 -16.65 7.82 -6.78
N MET A 116 -15.67 7.82 -7.68
CA MET A 116 -14.31 7.31 -7.43
C MET A 116 -13.63 8.09 -6.30
N LEU A 117 -13.58 9.41 -6.38
CA LEU A 117 -13.00 10.26 -5.32
C LEU A 117 -13.72 10.08 -3.97
N ASN A 118 -15.05 9.94 -3.98
CA ASN A 118 -15.81 9.68 -2.77
C ASN A 118 -15.48 8.31 -2.15
N ALA A 119 -15.33 7.27 -2.97
CA ALA A 119 -14.94 5.94 -2.49
C ALA A 119 -13.53 5.95 -1.88
N MET A 120 -12.58 6.61 -2.54
CA MET A 120 -11.22 6.82 -2.02
C MET A 120 -11.23 7.57 -0.68
N GLN A 121 -11.99 8.68 -0.61
CA GLN A 121 -12.10 9.46 0.62
C GLN A 121 -12.71 8.65 1.76
N ARG A 122 -13.77 7.88 1.52
CA ARG A 122 -14.40 7.01 2.54
C ARG A 122 -13.40 5.96 3.04
N SER A 123 -12.67 5.31 2.13
CA SER A 123 -11.68 4.29 2.51
C SER A 123 -10.56 4.85 3.39
N SER A 124 -10.13 6.09 3.16
CA SER A 124 -9.05 6.75 3.90
C SER A 124 -9.48 7.53 5.13
N THR A 125 -10.80 7.56 5.44
CA THR A 125 -11.34 8.33 6.58
C THR A 125 -12.28 7.52 7.46
N CYS A 126 -12.49 6.22 7.18
CA CYS A 126 -13.37 5.37 7.94
C CYS A 126 -12.88 5.17 9.39
N PRO A 127 -13.60 5.60 10.41
CA PRO A 127 -13.12 5.54 11.79
C PRO A 127 -13.07 4.11 12.35
N TYR A 128 -13.67 3.15 11.66
CA TYR A 128 -13.70 1.74 12.06
C TYR A 128 -12.62 0.91 11.38
N TYR A 129 -11.87 1.51 10.44
CA TYR A 129 -10.75 0.84 9.80
C TYR A 129 -9.48 1.06 10.60
N VAL A 130 -8.68 0.05 10.71
CA VAL A 130 -7.46 -0.15 11.52
C VAL A 130 -6.73 1.15 11.90
N ASN A 131 -7.06 1.73 13.06
CA ASN A 131 -6.42 2.95 13.62
C ASN A 131 -6.35 4.17 12.69
N LEU A 132 -7.25 4.29 11.71
CA LEU A 132 -7.32 5.48 10.85
C LEU A 132 -7.66 6.75 11.63
N ASP A 133 -8.42 6.65 12.72
CA ASP A 133 -8.71 7.76 13.62
C ASP A 133 -7.42 8.31 14.29
N ASP A 134 -6.57 7.43 14.82
CA ASP A 134 -5.26 7.81 15.37
C ASP A 134 -4.35 8.39 14.28
N TYR A 135 -4.27 7.73 13.13
CA TYR A 135 -3.47 8.21 12.00
C TYR A 135 -3.90 9.60 11.52
N GLN A 136 -5.20 9.88 11.42
CA GLN A 136 -5.70 11.20 11.04
C GLN A 136 -5.40 12.27 12.08
N ARG A 137 -5.46 11.92 13.37
CA ARG A 137 -5.26 12.84 14.49
C ARG A 137 -3.79 13.12 14.76
N LEU A 138 -2.94 12.08 14.77
CA LEU A 138 -1.52 12.17 15.17
C LEU A 138 -0.58 12.26 13.97
N GLY A 139 -1.03 11.84 12.79
CA GLY A 139 -0.19 11.65 11.61
C GLY A 139 0.63 10.36 11.63
N TYR A 140 0.33 9.43 12.53
CA TYR A 140 0.89 8.08 12.61
C TYR A 140 0.00 7.20 13.46
N VAL A 141 0.18 5.88 13.32
CA VAL A 141 -0.45 4.89 14.20
C VAL A 141 0.49 4.64 15.39
N PRO A 142 0.04 4.81 16.65
CA PRO A 142 0.90 4.58 17.80
C PRO A 142 1.10 3.09 18.11
N PHE A 143 2.27 2.73 18.64
CA PHE A 143 2.60 1.35 19.03
C PHE A 143 1.69 0.81 20.15
N ASP A 144 1.37 1.62 21.15
CA ASP A 144 0.46 1.27 22.25
C ASP A 144 -1.02 1.12 21.80
N ARG A 145 -1.33 1.36 20.52
CA ARG A 145 -2.62 1.15 19.90
C ARG A 145 -2.63 0.00 18.91
N ASN A 146 -1.50 -0.21 18.22
CA ASN A 146 -1.39 -1.28 17.23
C ASN A 146 0.08 -1.70 17.07
N SER A 147 0.33 -2.99 17.24
CA SER A 147 1.66 -3.56 17.16
C SER A 147 2.27 -3.60 15.74
N GLY A 148 1.48 -3.37 14.68
CA GLY A 148 1.95 -3.19 13.29
C GLY A 148 2.10 -1.72 12.87
N CYS A 149 2.22 -0.82 13.81
CA CYS A 149 2.04 0.63 13.69
C CYS A 149 2.91 1.31 12.62
N VAL A 150 4.17 0.91 12.47
CA VAL A 150 5.10 1.48 11.48
C VAL A 150 4.66 1.10 10.07
N SER A 151 4.47 -0.19 9.82
CA SER A 151 4.01 -0.70 8.54
C SER A 151 2.71 -0.03 8.10
N ILE A 152 1.72 0.02 9.00
CA ILE A 152 0.42 0.65 8.74
C ILE A 152 0.58 2.14 8.41
N THR A 153 1.40 2.87 9.16
CA THR A 153 1.62 4.31 8.92
C THR A 153 2.25 4.57 7.55
N LEU A 154 3.27 3.78 7.18
CA LEU A 154 3.97 3.91 5.91
C LEU A 154 3.06 3.60 4.73
N GLU A 155 2.28 2.53 4.82
CA GLU A 155 1.36 2.14 3.75
C GLU A 155 0.18 3.12 3.60
N TYR A 156 -0.36 3.64 4.71
CA TYR A 156 -1.35 4.72 4.64
C TYR A 156 -0.81 5.99 3.99
N ALA A 157 0.45 6.36 4.27
CA ALA A 157 1.07 7.52 3.65
C ALA A 157 1.23 7.35 2.13
N TYR A 158 1.55 6.14 1.66
CA TYR A 158 1.58 5.81 0.24
C TYR A 158 0.19 5.87 -0.39
N ASP A 159 -0.82 5.29 0.24
CA ASP A 159 -2.20 5.32 -0.24
C ASP A 159 -2.73 6.76 -0.32
N ASP A 160 -2.42 7.59 0.66
CA ASP A 160 -2.75 9.02 0.65
C ASP A 160 -2.07 9.77 -0.51
N TRP A 161 -0.83 9.40 -0.86
CA TRP A 161 -0.18 9.92 -2.06
C TRP A 161 -0.93 9.54 -3.34
N ALA A 162 -1.43 8.32 -3.45
CA ALA A 162 -2.24 7.90 -4.58
C ALA A 162 -3.54 8.71 -4.71
N ILE A 163 -4.21 8.99 -3.58
CA ILE A 163 -5.39 9.88 -3.56
C ILE A 163 -5.00 11.31 -3.95
N TYR A 164 -3.86 11.82 -3.47
CA TYR A 164 -3.35 13.14 -3.84
C TYR A 164 -3.18 13.26 -5.36
N GLN A 165 -2.54 12.28 -6.02
CA GLN A 165 -2.34 12.27 -7.48
C GLN A 165 -3.68 12.25 -8.23
N THR A 166 -4.62 11.44 -7.78
CA THR A 166 -5.96 11.36 -8.36
C THR A 166 -6.71 12.69 -8.23
N ALA A 167 -6.70 13.30 -7.05
CA ALA A 167 -7.34 14.58 -6.78
C ALA A 167 -6.76 15.71 -7.63
N LEU A 168 -5.42 15.73 -7.82
CA LEU A 168 -4.76 16.69 -8.72
C LEU A 168 -5.25 16.54 -10.17
N LYS A 169 -5.24 15.32 -10.70
CA LYS A 169 -5.69 15.06 -12.07
C LYS A 169 -7.16 15.43 -12.28
N ALA A 170 -8.00 15.21 -11.26
CA ALA A 170 -9.42 15.55 -11.23
C ALA A 170 -9.69 17.05 -10.98
N GLY A 171 -8.68 17.88 -10.72
CA GLY A 171 -8.83 19.30 -10.41
C GLY A 171 -9.42 19.61 -9.04
N ASN A 172 -9.50 18.63 -8.14
CA ASN A 172 -9.97 18.82 -6.76
C ASN A 172 -8.81 19.29 -5.86
N ASN A 173 -8.49 20.58 -5.93
CA ASN A 173 -7.35 21.16 -5.23
C ASN A 173 -7.46 21.06 -3.70
N ALA A 174 -8.65 21.16 -3.12
CA ALA A 174 -8.84 21.07 -1.67
C ALA A 174 -8.50 19.67 -1.15
N MET A 175 -8.97 18.64 -1.86
CA MET A 175 -8.64 17.25 -1.55
C MET A 175 -7.15 16.99 -1.78
N ALA A 176 -6.58 17.49 -2.88
CA ALA A 176 -5.16 17.34 -3.18
C ALA A 176 -4.27 17.91 -2.07
N GLU A 177 -4.53 19.12 -1.58
CA GLU A 177 -3.75 19.70 -0.47
C GLU A 177 -3.84 18.90 0.82
N THR A 178 -5.02 18.36 1.14
CA THR A 178 -5.22 17.51 2.32
C THR A 178 -4.37 16.24 2.24
N TYR A 179 -4.46 15.54 1.12
CA TYR A 179 -3.79 14.25 0.95
C TYR A 179 -2.28 14.39 0.67
N LYS A 180 -1.84 15.50 0.06
CA LYS A 180 -0.42 15.85 -0.03
C LYS A 180 0.24 15.97 1.35
N LYS A 181 -0.45 16.61 2.30
CA LYS A 181 0.03 16.68 3.67
C LYS A 181 0.10 15.31 4.32
N ARG A 182 -0.95 14.49 4.17
CA ARG A 182 -1.02 13.15 4.76
C ARG A 182 0.02 12.21 4.15
N ALA A 183 0.31 12.32 2.86
CA ALA A 183 1.37 11.57 2.19
C ALA A 183 2.76 11.77 2.79
N SER A 184 3.00 12.85 3.53
CA SER A 184 4.25 13.09 4.24
C SER A 184 4.30 12.50 5.65
N ASN A 185 3.24 11.85 6.11
CA ASN A 185 3.11 11.30 7.45
C ASN A 185 4.11 10.17 7.76
N TRP A 186 4.67 9.51 6.73
CA TRP A 186 5.74 8.53 6.90
C TRP A 186 6.90 9.08 7.74
N ARG A 187 7.16 10.40 7.71
CA ARG A 187 8.21 11.08 8.47
C ARG A 187 7.99 11.01 9.99
N ASN A 188 6.75 10.81 10.43
CA ASN A 188 6.42 10.76 11.84
C ASN A 188 6.88 9.47 12.53
N THR A 189 7.11 8.41 11.75
CA THR A 189 7.64 7.12 12.22
C THR A 189 9.09 6.90 11.78
N PHE A 190 9.75 7.93 11.23
CA PHE A 190 11.13 7.83 10.79
C PHE A 190 12.05 8.58 11.75
N ASP A 191 12.93 7.84 12.44
CA ASP A 191 13.94 8.41 13.34
C ASP A 191 15.17 8.83 12.53
N THR A 192 15.30 10.13 12.26
CA THR A 192 16.39 10.68 11.44
C THR A 192 17.77 10.58 12.09
N GLN A 193 17.84 10.45 13.42
CA GLN A 193 19.11 10.20 14.11
C GLN A 193 19.59 8.78 13.88
N LEU A 194 18.67 7.84 14.00
CA LEU A 194 18.93 6.44 13.69
C LEU A 194 19.07 6.21 12.15
N GLY A 195 18.28 6.91 11.34
CA GLY A 195 18.18 6.74 9.88
C GLY A 195 17.28 5.58 9.47
N PHE A 196 16.34 5.19 10.34
CA PHE A 196 15.43 4.05 10.14
C PHE A 196 14.03 4.36 10.67
N ALA A 197 13.05 3.64 10.14
CA ALA A 197 11.70 3.65 10.65
C ALA A 197 11.63 2.98 12.02
N ARG A 198 10.90 3.60 12.96
CA ARG A 198 10.84 3.18 14.36
C ARG A 198 9.44 3.36 14.94
N PRO A 199 8.96 2.42 15.77
CA PRO A 199 7.68 2.56 16.47
C PRO A 199 7.67 3.75 17.42
N LYS A 200 6.53 4.45 17.45
CA LYS A 200 6.30 5.62 18.28
C LYS A 200 5.05 5.43 19.13
N MET A 201 5.13 5.84 20.39
CA MET A 201 4.04 5.78 21.35
C MET A 201 3.03 6.90 21.13
N SER A 202 1.82 6.80 21.67
CA SER A 202 0.77 7.83 21.55
C SER A 202 1.13 9.18 22.19
N ASP A 203 2.09 9.21 23.13
CA ASP A 203 2.62 10.42 23.74
C ASP A 203 3.74 11.08 22.91
N GLY A 204 4.12 10.47 21.78
CA GLY A 204 5.16 10.96 20.87
C GLY A 204 6.56 10.49 21.19
N THR A 205 6.78 9.69 22.24
CA THR A 205 8.07 9.06 22.52
C THR A 205 8.33 7.87 21.62
N TRP A 206 9.60 7.54 21.38
CA TRP A 206 9.98 6.33 20.67
C TRP A 206 9.80 5.10 21.56
N LYS A 207 9.37 3.97 20.96
CA LYS A 207 9.30 2.69 21.67
C LYS A 207 10.69 2.27 22.16
N GLU A 208 10.77 1.82 23.42
CA GLU A 208 11.93 1.18 24.02
C GLU A 208 11.53 -0.07 24.82
N PRO A 209 12.29 -1.18 24.76
CA PRO A 209 13.47 -1.36 23.90
C PRO A 209 13.09 -1.46 22.42
N PHE A 210 14.07 -1.22 21.53
CA PHE A 210 13.89 -1.31 20.09
C PHE A 210 15.13 -1.91 19.42
N SER A 211 14.91 -2.82 18.47
CA SER A 211 15.92 -3.36 17.57
C SER A 211 15.51 -3.15 16.12
N LEU A 212 16.48 -2.94 15.22
CA LEU A 212 16.23 -2.89 13.76
C LEU A 212 15.72 -4.24 13.21
N PHE A 213 15.89 -5.30 13.97
CA PHE A 213 15.41 -6.65 13.63
C PHE A 213 14.08 -7.03 14.32
N ASP A 214 13.49 -6.12 15.10
CA ASP A 214 12.13 -6.30 15.62
C ASP A 214 11.17 -6.55 14.46
N THR A 215 10.35 -7.60 14.55
CA THR A 215 9.49 -8.08 13.48
C THR A 215 8.01 -7.88 13.81
N GLU A 216 7.20 -8.87 13.45
CA GLU A 216 5.76 -8.85 13.67
C GLU A 216 5.40 -8.70 15.15
N GLY A 217 4.44 -7.83 15.43
CA GLY A 217 4.05 -7.52 16.80
C GLY A 217 4.92 -6.47 17.50
N GLU A 218 6.05 -6.07 16.91
CA GLU A 218 7.01 -5.12 17.48
C GLU A 218 7.11 -3.80 16.69
N GLY A 219 6.11 -3.50 15.89
CA GLY A 219 5.98 -2.30 15.06
C GLY A 219 5.73 -2.61 13.59
N PHE A 220 5.91 -3.85 13.17
CA PHE A 220 5.93 -4.25 11.77
C PHE A 220 4.94 -5.38 11.48
N VAL A 221 4.60 -5.52 10.20
CA VAL A 221 3.78 -6.59 9.64
C VAL A 221 4.61 -7.23 8.52
N GLU A 222 4.95 -8.51 8.67
CA GLU A 222 5.75 -9.27 7.72
C GLU A 222 7.06 -8.59 7.29
N GLY A 223 7.84 -8.14 8.24
CA GLY A 223 9.11 -7.48 7.99
C GLY A 223 9.68 -6.88 9.26
N ASN A 224 10.64 -6.02 9.10
CA ASN A 224 11.33 -5.34 10.18
C ASN A 224 11.75 -3.92 9.78
N SER A 225 12.46 -3.22 10.65
CA SER A 225 12.90 -1.86 10.37
C SER A 225 13.84 -1.78 9.16
N TRP A 226 14.70 -2.77 8.92
CA TRP A 226 15.56 -2.81 7.73
C TRP A 226 14.77 -2.78 6.43
N VAL A 227 13.69 -3.56 6.33
CA VAL A 227 12.85 -3.64 5.13
C VAL A 227 11.92 -2.42 5.01
N TYR A 228 11.16 -2.14 6.08
CA TYR A 228 10.14 -1.09 6.02
C TYR A 228 10.71 0.33 5.99
N SER A 229 11.96 0.56 6.42
CA SER A 229 12.59 1.87 6.26
C SER A 229 12.76 2.29 4.80
N PHE A 230 12.76 1.34 3.88
CA PHE A 230 12.79 1.60 2.44
C PHE A 230 11.41 1.69 1.79
N TYR A 231 10.33 1.44 2.54
CA TYR A 231 8.98 1.52 2.02
C TYR A 231 8.43 2.97 2.03
N VAL A 232 9.04 3.81 1.21
CA VAL A 232 8.55 5.17 0.90
C VAL A 232 8.64 5.39 -0.62
N PRO A 233 7.97 4.57 -1.45
CA PRO A 233 8.14 4.59 -2.91
C PRO A 233 7.65 5.89 -3.56
N HIS A 234 6.83 6.67 -2.86
CA HIS A 234 6.27 7.93 -3.33
C HIS A 234 7.13 9.17 -3.04
N ASP A 235 8.14 9.05 -2.16
CA ASP A 235 9.03 10.16 -1.78
C ASP A 235 10.47 9.65 -1.56
N VAL A 236 11.03 8.95 -2.56
CA VAL A 236 12.38 8.36 -2.46
C VAL A 236 13.46 9.42 -2.21
N LYS A 237 13.32 10.61 -2.81
CA LYS A 237 14.27 11.71 -2.55
C LYS A 237 14.23 12.17 -1.10
N GLY A 238 13.03 12.37 -0.56
CA GLY A 238 12.84 12.72 0.83
C GLY A 238 13.33 11.62 1.79
N LEU A 239 13.24 10.36 1.40
CA LEU A 239 13.77 9.23 2.15
C LEU A 239 15.30 9.25 2.17
N ILE A 240 15.96 9.47 1.04
CA ILE A 240 17.42 9.62 0.94
C ILE A 240 17.91 10.75 1.87
N GLU A 241 17.22 11.89 1.85
CA GLU A 241 17.54 13.02 2.75
C GLU A 241 17.36 12.64 4.23
N ALA A 242 16.26 11.98 4.57
CA ALA A 242 15.95 11.57 5.94
C ALA A 242 16.94 10.52 6.48
N MET A 243 17.46 9.64 5.62
CA MET A 243 18.51 8.68 5.96
C MET A 243 19.89 9.32 6.15
N GLY A 244 20.09 10.59 5.76
CA GLY A 244 21.36 11.31 5.90
C GLY A 244 22.14 11.46 4.59
N GLY A 245 21.47 11.31 3.45
CA GLY A 245 22.02 11.56 2.12
C GLY A 245 22.41 10.31 1.34
N ASP A 246 22.77 10.51 0.09
CA ASP A 246 23.00 9.49 -0.92
C ASP A 246 24.00 8.39 -0.48
N ALA A 247 25.14 8.77 0.04
CA ALA A 247 26.17 7.82 0.47
C ALA A 247 25.69 6.89 1.60
N ARG A 248 24.95 7.42 2.58
CA ARG A 248 24.41 6.62 3.68
C ARG A 248 23.26 5.73 3.21
N PHE A 249 22.44 6.24 2.30
CA PHE A 249 21.36 5.47 1.69
C PHE A 249 21.89 4.26 0.91
N ILE A 250 22.92 4.46 0.04
CA ILE A 250 23.61 3.38 -0.68
C ILE A 250 24.23 2.39 0.30
N HIS A 251 24.92 2.88 1.33
CA HIS A 251 25.53 2.00 2.34
C HIS A 251 24.47 1.13 3.05
N ASN A 252 23.33 1.69 3.40
CA ASN A 252 22.25 0.94 4.04
C ASN A 252 21.63 -0.10 3.08
N LEU A 253 21.46 0.25 1.79
CA LEU A 253 21.01 -0.71 0.78
C LEU A 253 22.03 -1.85 0.60
N ASP A 254 23.32 -1.52 0.43
CA ASP A 254 24.38 -2.54 0.30
C ASP A 254 24.38 -3.45 1.53
N THR A 255 24.28 -2.88 2.73
CA THR A 255 24.23 -3.62 3.98
C THR A 255 23.03 -4.56 4.04
N LEU A 256 21.84 -4.09 3.62
CA LEU A 256 20.63 -4.92 3.58
C LEU A 256 20.85 -6.21 2.79
N PHE A 257 21.55 -6.13 1.64
CA PHE A 257 21.75 -7.28 0.75
C PHE A 257 22.87 -8.23 1.17
N ILE A 258 23.85 -7.77 1.98
CA ILE A 258 25.05 -8.55 2.31
C ILE A 258 25.21 -8.92 3.78
N MET A 259 24.35 -8.39 4.67
CA MET A 259 24.47 -8.69 6.10
C MET A 259 24.25 -10.18 6.41
N HIS A 260 24.89 -10.66 7.46
CA HIS A 260 24.58 -11.97 8.05
C HIS A 260 23.61 -11.78 9.22
N LEU A 261 22.49 -12.46 9.14
CA LEU A 261 21.50 -12.46 10.21
C LEU A 261 21.91 -13.47 11.29
N PRO A 262 21.70 -13.15 12.57
CA PRO A 262 21.97 -14.09 13.66
C PRO A 262 20.99 -15.26 13.59
N ALA A 263 21.42 -16.44 14.08
CA ALA A 263 20.59 -17.65 14.07
C ALA A 263 19.26 -17.46 14.80
N GLU A 264 19.26 -16.66 15.87
CA GLU A 264 18.04 -16.33 16.64
C GLU A 264 16.98 -15.62 15.81
N PHE A 265 17.36 -14.96 14.70
CA PHE A 265 16.41 -14.31 13.79
C PHE A 265 15.46 -15.34 13.13
N PHE A 266 15.96 -16.56 12.90
CA PHE A 266 15.21 -17.62 12.21
C PHE A 266 14.43 -18.52 13.19
N GLU A 267 14.69 -18.46 14.49
CA GLU A 267 14.06 -19.35 15.49
C GLU A 267 12.54 -19.13 15.64
N ASN A 268 12.05 -17.95 15.33
CA ASN A 268 10.66 -17.56 15.51
C ASN A 268 9.93 -17.23 14.20
N THR A 269 10.49 -17.59 13.04
CA THR A 269 9.90 -17.34 11.74
C THR A 269 9.60 -18.66 11.03
N GLU A 270 8.32 -19.03 10.88
CA GLU A 270 7.92 -20.26 10.18
C GLU A 270 8.08 -20.15 8.66
N ASP A 271 8.01 -18.93 8.13
CA ASP A 271 7.91 -18.65 6.69
C ASP A 271 9.21 -18.12 6.06
N VAL A 272 10.25 -17.86 6.87
CA VAL A 272 11.51 -17.27 6.40
C VAL A 272 12.68 -18.18 6.77
N THR A 273 13.43 -18.65 5.77
CA THR A 273 14.65 -19.44 5.95
C THR A 273 15.86 -18.65 5.45
N GLU A 274 17.05 -18.99 5.96
CA GLU A 274 18.30 -18.36 5.54
C GLU A 274 18.51 -18.47 4.02
N GLU A 275 18.13 -19.58 3.42
CA GLU A 275 18.25 -19.82 1.98
C GLU A 275 17.29 -18.96 1.14
N GLY A 276 16.20 -18.48 1.75
CA GLY A 276 15.22 -17.61 1.11
C GLY A 276 15.61 -16.14 1.10
N LEU A 277 16.68 -15.76 1.81
CA LEU A 277 17.10 -14.37 1.99
C LEU A 277 18.42 -14.07 1.27
N MET A 278 18.57 -12.82 0.89
CA MET A 278 19.81 -12.20 0.50
C MET A 278 20.13 -11.09 1.52
N GLY A 279 20.97 -11.40 2.51
CA GLY A 279 21.11 -10.55 3.68
C GLY A 279 19.80 -10.49 4.50
N CYS A 280 19.23 -9.32 4.68
CA CYS A 280 17.90 -9.11 5.26
C CYS A 280 16.81 -8.88 4.19
N TYR A 281 17.15 -8.98 2.91
CA TYR A 281 16.23 -8.80 1.78
C TYR A 281 15.49 -10.11 1.48
N ASN A 282 14.18 -10.07 1.56
CA ASN A 282 13.29 -11.17 1.17
C ASN A 282 12.47 -10.78 -0.06
N HIS A 283 12.90 -11.24 -1.25
CA HIS A 283 12.15 -10.93 -2.48
C HIS A 283 10.77 -11.61 -2.53
N GLY A 284 10.58 -12.69 -1.81
CA GLY A 284 9.30 -13.38 -1.69
C GLY A 284 8.26 -12.64 -0.86
N ASN A 285 8.68 -11.63 -0.08
CA ASN A 285 7.77 -10.83 0.73
C ASN A 285 7.49 -9.46 0.09
N GLU A 286 6.24 -9.07 0.07
CA GLU A 286 5.66 -7.92 -0.61
C GLU A 286 6.32 -6.59 -0.26
N PRO A 287 6.62 -6.24 1.00
CA PRO A 287 7.26 -4.96 1.33
C PRO A 287 8.64 -4.75 0.70
N ALA A 288 9.30 -5.83 0.28
CA ALA A 288 10.65 -5.79 -0.26
C ALA A 288 10.74 -5.60 -1.79
N HIS A 289 9.67 -5.87 -2.55
CA HIS A 289 9.69 -5.98 -4.00
C HIS A 289 10.33 -4.79 -4.74
N HIS A 290 10.18 -3.57 -4.24
CA HIS A 290 10.69 -2.35 -4.86
C HIS A 290 12.13 -2.00 -4.45
N ILE A 291 12.67 -2.59 -3.37
CA ILE A 291 13.90 -2.13 -2.72
C ILE A 291 15.11 -2.20 -3.66
N ALA A 292 15.27 -3.30 -4.41
CA ALA A 292 16.37 -3.45 -5.35
C ALA A 292 16.42 -2.34 -6.44
N TYR A 293 15.27 -1.74 -6.74
CA TYR A 293 15.17 -0.66 -7.74
C TYR A 293 15.48 0.72 -7.18
N LEU A 294 15.63 0.87 -5.86
CA LEU A 294 15.89 2.16 -5.21
C LEU A 294 17.27 2.72 -5.55
N TYR A 295 18.23 1.89 -5.94
CA TYR A 295 19.52 2.35 -6.47
C TYR A 295 19.38 3.29 -7.68
N ASN A 296 18.30 3.18 -8.47
CA ASN A 296 18.04 4.07 -9.60
C ASN A 296 17.88 5.55 -9.21
N TRP A 297 17.65 5.83 -7.91
CA TRP A 297 17.50 7.17 -7.36
C TRP A 297 18.79 7.74 -6.76
N THR A 298 19.88 6.96 -6.81
CA THR A 298 21.18 7.26 -6.20
C THR A 298 22.23 7.60 -7.27
N SER A 299 23.44 7.94 -6.80
CA SER A 299 24.61 8.13 -7.68
C SER A 299 25.14 6.81 -8.28
N GLU A 300 24.63 5.64 -7.82
CA GLU A 300 25.09 4.31 -8.27
C GLU A 300 23.95 3.45 -8.87
N PRO A 301 23.21 3.93 -9.91
CA PRO A 301 22.04 3.23 -10.44
C PRO A 301 22.37 1.86 -11.06
N TYR A 302 23.61 1.63 -11.47
CA TYR A 302 24.07 0.35 -12.02
C TYR A 302 23.91 -0.81 -11.03
N LYS A 303 23.88 -0.55 -9.71
CA LYS A 303 23.70 -1.58 -8.68
C LYS A 303 22.32 -2.25 -8.74
N THR A 304 21.33 -1.62 -9.36
CA THR A 304 20.03 -2.27 -9.64
C THR A 304 20.17 -3.50 -10.55
N GLN A 305 21.22 -3.55 -11.38
CA GLN A 305 21.46 -4.66 -12.31
C GLN A 305 22.43 -5.72 -11.77
N TYR A 306 23.06 -5.43 -10.67
CA TYR A 306 24.04 -6.29 -10.02
C TYR A 306 23.40 -7.25 -9.04
#